data_6f04f896077cbb33e2c8b47fdce97753
#
_entry.id   6f04f896077cbb33e2c8b47fdce97753
#
_cell.length_a   1.000
_cell.length_b   1.000
_cell.length_c   1.000
_cell.angle_alpha   90.00
_cell.angle_beta   90.00
_cell.angle_gamma   90.00
#
_symmetry.space_group_name_H-M   'P 1'
#
loop_
_entity.id
_entity.type
_entity.pdbx_description
1 polymer ?
#
loop_
_entity_poly.entity_id
_entity_poly.type
_entity_poly.pdbx_seq_one_letter_code
_entity_poly.pdbx_strand_id
1 'polypeptide(L)'
;HLYLLEDKRGGPSSEQFYHHYRPIEPEAPKDTIFAKWMEVEGPSYDPKSPFEKLVEKYQLATATDEGFDSVAARFLAEFAEIAFRKRGLPEGYQDRLFRFYQEKRKVGLSFREAIVDPLAMILTSTRFLYLLEPREKAAKERTLDAVSMANRFSYFLWSSPPDKELLKLAEGGELLKPAVLEQQLDRMLDSPLADQFFKGFMSQWTHLDRFDSLTLNSKLLLHRTDGMIQAARQEPIEFFKTLVRENLPAANLIDSDFVMVNGVLAMKYGLAEVYAGDAFK
;
A
#
# COMPACT_ATOMS: atom_id res chain seq x y z
N HIS A 1 -28.66 -12.75 1.71
CA HIS A 1 -28.39 -12.26 3.07
C HIS A 1 -27.49 -13.26 3.76
N LEU A 2 -26.29 -12.80 4.16
CA LEU A 2 -25.32 -13.60 4.91
C LEU A 2 -25.60 -13.37 6.41
N TYR A 3 -25.82 -14.42 7.17
CA TYR A 3 -26.01 -14.34 8.61
C TYR A 3 -24.85 -15.06 9.31
N LEU A 4 -24.14 -14.35 10.16
CA LEU A 4 -23.14 -14.90 11.06
C LEU A 4 -23.84 -15.50 12.28
N LEU A 5 -23.74 -16.81 12.48
CA LEU A 5 -24.49 -17.50 13.54
C LEU A 5 -23.76 -17.69 14.85
N GLU A 6 -22.43 -17.61 14.93
CA GLU A 6 -21.73 -17.64 16.21
C GLU A 6 -20.30 -17.08 16.08
N ASP A 7 -19.97 -16.07 16.85
CA ASP A 7 -18.60 -15.79 17.24
C ASP A 7 -18.37 -16.29 18.66
N LYS A 8 -17.64 -17.39 18.82
CA LYS A 8 -17.30 -17.96 20.14
C LYS A 8 -16.14 -17.23 20.82
N ARG A 9 -15.57 -16.20 20.20
CA ARG A 9 -14.50 -15.39 20.76
C ARG A 9 -15.10 -14.12 21.34
N GLY A 10 -15.45 -14.19 22.63
CA GLY A 10 -15.98 -13.06 23.40
C GLY A 10 -15.04 -11.84 23.35
N GLY A 11 -15.34 -10.91 22.47
CA GLY A 11 -14.73 -9.58 22.40
C GLY A 11 -15.81 -8.52 22.40
N PRO A 12 -15.52 -7.27 22.79
CA PRO A 12 -16.51 -6.19 22.90
C PRO A 12 -17.19 -5.80 21.57
N SER A 13 -16.80 -6.40 20.44
CA SER A 13 -17.40 -6.18 19.13
C SER A 13 -18.63 -7.07 18.84
N SER A 14 -18.89 -8.11 19.65
CA SER A 14 -20.00 -9.03 19.40
C SER A 14 -21.38 -8.40 19.64
N GLU A 15 -21.50 -7.50 20.60
CA GLU A 15 -22.77 -6.82 20.89
C GLU A 15 -23.19 -5.82 19.80
N GLN A 16 -22.24 -5.14 19.15
CA GLN A 16 -22.56 -4.23 18.05
C GLN A 16 -22.99 -4.97 16.78
N PHE A 17 -22.52 -6.18 16.56
CA PHE A 17 -22.93 -6.99 15.41
C PHE A 17 -24.35 -7.54 15.55
N TYR A 18 -24.77 -7.91 16.76
CA TYR A 18 -26.12 -8.44 17.02
C TYR A 18 -27.25 -7.44 16.75
N HIS A 19 -26.98 -6.14 16.87
CA HIS A 19 -28.01 -5.12 16.65
C HIS A 19 -28.38 -4.87 15.17
N HIS A 20 -27.57 -5.38 14.23
CA HIS A 20 -27.82 -5.19 12.81
C HIS A 20 -28.49 -6.39 12.12
N TYR A 21 -28.59 -7.53 12.79
CA TYR A 21 -29.20 -8.72 12.24
C TYR A 21 -30.48 -9.06 12.97
N ARG A 22 -31.63 -8.82 12.31
CA ARG A 22 -32.94 -9.31 12.82
C ARG A 22 -32.94 -10.83 12.74
N PRO A 23 -33.49 -11.55 13.73
CA PRO A 23 -33.75 -12.97 13.61
C PRO A 23 -34.61 -13.23 12.37
N ILE A 24 -34.30 -14.30 11.67
CA ILE A 24 -35.11 -14.74 10.53
C ILE A 24 -36.50 -15.08 11.09
N GLU A 25 -37.54 -14.45 10.55
CA GLU A 25 -38.90 -14.80 10.87
C GLU A 25 -39.19 -16.26 10.49
N PRO A 26 -40.06 -16.98 11.23
CA PRO A 26 -40.32 -18.40 10.98
C PRO A 26 -40.81 -18.73 9.57
N GLU A 27 -41.21 -17.72 8.78
CA GLU A 27 -41.76 -17.81 7.44
C GLU A 27 -40.77 -17.41 6.34
N ALA A 28 -39.45 -17.42 6.62
CA ALA A 28 -38.43 -17.09 5.59
C ALA A 28 -38.57 -18.01 4.37
N PRO A 29 -38.38 -17.50 3.13
CA PRO A 29 -38.50 -18.28 1.93
C PRO A 29 -37.58 -19.51 1.96
N LYS A 30 -38.07 -20.64 1.40
CA LYS A 30 -37.37 -21.94 1.41
C LYS A 30 -35.97 -21.92 0.71
N ASP A 31 -35.69 -20.89 -0.03
CA ASP A 31 -34.44 -20.72 -0.79
C ASP A 31 -33.36 -19.91 -0.03
N THR A 32 -33.54 -19.72 1.28
CA THR A 32 -32.55 -19.01 2.10
C THR A 32 -31.33 -19.90 2.34
N ILE A 33 -30.15 -19.43 1.93
CA ILE A 33 -28.88 -20.11 2.19
C ILE A 33 -28.46 -19.82 3.63
N PHE A 34 -28.35 -20.86 4.45
CA PHE A 34 -27.81 -20.79 5.79
C PHE A 34 -26.33 -21.20 5.77
N ALA A 35 -25.44 -20.26 6.07
CA ALA A 35 -24.04 -20.61 6.37
C ALA A 35 -23.96 -21.05 7.84
N LYS A 36 -23.66 -22.34 8.07
CA LYS A 36 -23.44 -22.89 9.41
C LYS A 36 -22.20 -22.36 10.09
N TRP A 37 -21.21 -21.98 9.31
CA TRP A 37 -19.95 -21.36 9.75
C TRP A 37 -19.33 -20.62 8.58
N MET A 38 -18.56 -19.60 8.88
CA MET A 38 -17.73 -18.87 7.94
C MET A 38 -16.34 -18.76 8.55
N GLU A 39 -15.35 -19.28 7.86
CA GLU A 39 -13.95 -19.07 8.23
C GLU A 39 -13.49 -17.79 7.53
N VAL A 40 -13.11 -16.79 8.29
CA VAL A 40 -12.51 -15.56 7.78
C VAL A 40 -11.01 -15.69 7.98
N GLU A 41 -10.29 -16.06 6.92
CA GLU A 41 -8.85 -15.88 6.92
C GLU A 41 -8.59 -14.38 6.84
N GLY A 42 -8.19 -13.81 7.97
CA GLY A 42 -7.68 -12.45 8.02
C GLY A 42 -6.34 -12.34 7.28
N PRO A 43 -5.84 -11.12 7.06
CA PRO A 43 -4.50 -10.95 6.53
C PRO A 43 -3.55 -11.78 7.39
N SER A 44 -2.71 -12.62 6.75
CA SER A 44 -1.76 -13.48 7.45
C SER A 44 -0.85 -12.60 8.31
N TYR A 45 -1.17 -12.53 9.59
CA TYR A 45 -0.38 -11.79 10.56
C TYR A 45 0.83 -12.64 10.90
N ASP A 46 2.02 -12.14 10.61
CA ASP A 46 3.23 -12.79 11.08
C ASP A 46 3.26 -12.67 12.62
N PRO A 47 3.13 -13.80 13.35
CA PRO A 47 3.01 -13.77 14.81
C PRO A 47 4.29 -13.30 15.50
N LYS A 48 5.42 -13.21 14.76
CA LYS A 48 6.69 -12.78 15.33
C LYS A 48 6.70 -11.27 15.58
N SER A 49 7.03 -10.91 16.81
CA SER A 49 7.24 -9.53 17.19
C SER A 49 8.40 -8.90 16.39
N PRO A 50 8.43 -7.56 16.22
CA PRO A 50 9.57 -6.90 15.60
C PRO A 50 10.92 -7.26 16.22
N PHE A 51 10.95 -7.53 17.51
CA PHE A 51 12.17 -7.93 18.22
C PHE A 51 12.60 -9.36 17.93
N GLU A 52 11.68 -10.29 17.79
CA GLU A 52 11.98 -11.66 17.35
C GLU A 52 12.53 -11.67 15.92
N LYS A 53 12.00 -10.82 15.04
CA LYS A 53 12.56 -10.63 13.70
C LYS A 53 13.99 -10.08 13.73
N LEU A 54 14.31 -9.19 14.67
CA LEU A 54 15.67 -8.71 14.86
C LEU A 54 16.60 -9.83 15.36
N VAL A 55 16.16 -10.66 16.32
CA VAL A 55 16.93 -11.82 16.80
C VAL A 55 17.31 -12.73 15.64
N GLU A 56 16.35 -13.08 14.79
CA GLU A 56 16.59 -13.91 13.61
C GLU A 56 17.51 -13.24 12.59
N LYS A 57 17.21 -12.00 12.23
CA LYS A 57 17.98 -11.25 11.23
C LYS A 57 19.45 -11.12 11.60
N TYR A 58 19.74 -10.86 12.87
CA TYR A 58 21.11 -10.67 13.35
C TYR A 58 21.70 -11.91 14.03
N GLN A 59 20.98 -13.04 14.04
CA GLN A 59 21.41 -14.31 14.62
C GLN A 59 21.87 -14.14 16.07
N LEU A 60 21.10 -13.39 16.86
CA LEU A 60 21.43 -13.13 18.26
C LEU A 60 21.29 -14.41 19.10
N ALA A 61 22.28 -14.69 19.93
CA ALA A 61 22.25 -15.85 20.81
C ALA A 61 21.15 -15.75 21.89
N THR A 62 20.84 -14.52 22.29
CA THR A 62 19.83 -14.21 23.31
C THR A 62 19.04 -12.96 22.93
N ALA A 63 17.77 -12.93 23.28
CA ALA A 63 16.90 -11.75 23.13
C ALA A 63 17.03 -10.81 24.34
N THR A 64 18.26 -10.53 24.79
CA THR A 64 18.58 -9.62 25.91
C THR A 64 19.05 -8.27 25.41
N ASP A 65 19.03 -7.28 26.29
CA ASP A 65 19.51 -5.94 25.98
C ASP A 65 20.98 -5.95 25.52
N GLU A 66 21.84 -6.75 26.15
CA GLU A 66 23.25 -6.89 25.77
C GLU A 66 23.40 -7.52 24.36
N GLY A 67 22.55 -8.50 24.05
CA GLY A 67 22.50 -9.09 22.70
C GLY A 67 22.13 -8.03 21.65
N PHE A 68 21.13 -7.21 21.91
CA PHE A 68 20.73 -6.12 21.02
C PHE A 68 21.76 -4.97 20.97
N ASP A 69 22.43 -4.64 22.08
CA ASP A 69 23.50 -3.65 22.13
C ASP A 69 24.62 -3.99 21.14
N SER A 70 24.96 -5.29 21.02
CA SER A 70 26.02 -5.74 20.11
C SER A 70 25.76 -5.44 18.63
N VAL A 71 24.51 -5.27 18.23
CA VAL A 71 24.10 -5.02 16.84
C VAL A 71 23.49 -3.64 16.64
N ALA A 72 23.30 -2.85 17.68
CA ALA A 72 22.61 -1.57 17.64
C ALA A 72 23.18 -0.60 16.60
N ALA A 73 24.51 -0.47 16.52
CA ALA A 73 25.17 0.40 15.56
C ALA A 73 24.86 -0.01 14.11
N ARG A 74 24.99 -1.32 13.84
CA ARG A 74 24.71 -1.89 12.51
C ARG A 74 23.24 -1.77 12.15
N PHE A 75 22.35 -2.05 13.12
CA PHE A 75 20.90 -1.90 12.93
C PHE A 75 20.52 -0.46 12.58
N LEU A 76 21.03 0.54 13.32
CA LEU A 76 20.75 1.96 13.05
C LEU A 76 21.28 2.41 11.68
N ALA A 77 22.48 1.94 11.29
CA ALA A 77 23.04 2.26 9.98
C ALA A 77 22.20 1.66 8.85
N GLU A 78 21.88 0.36 8.92
CA GLU A 78 21.07 -0.32 7.91
C GLU A 78 19.66 0.29 7.81
N PHE A 79 19.05 0.62 8.94
CA PHE A 79 17.75 1.27 8.98
C PHE A 79 17.79 2.65 8.32
N ALA A 80 18.79 3.47 8.66
CA ALA A 80 18.97 4.80 8.07
C ALA A 80 19.21 4.73 6.56
N GLU A 81 20.02 3.78 6.08
CA GLU A 81 20.24 3.59 4.64
C GLU A 81 18.96 3.23 3.90
N ILE A 82 18.14 2.33 4.46
CA ILE A 82 16.85 1.96 3.89
C ILE A 82 15.90 3.17 3.92
N ALA A 83 15.79 3.86 5.06
CA ALA A 83 14.95 5.02 5.24
C ALA A 83 15.33 6.17 4.29
N PHE A 84 16.61 6.35 4.02
CA PHE A 84 17.14 7.34 3.06
C PHE A 84 17.23 6.81 1.63
N ARG A 85 16.62 5.67 1.36
CA ARG A 85 16.44 5.12 0.01
C ARG A 85 17.77 4.89 -0.71
N LYS A 86 18.75 4.33 0.02
CA LYS A 86 20.09 4.02 -0.50
C LYS A 86 20.86 5.25 -1.06
N ARG A 87 20.56 6.43 -0.54
CA ARG A 87 21.22 7.68 -0.90
C ARG A 87 22.51 7.95 -0.12
N GLY A 88 23.00 6.96 0.61
CA GLY A 88 24.14 7.08 1.50
C GLY A 88 23.82 7.89 2.77
N LEU A 89 24.64 7.72 3.77
CA LEU A 89 24.52 8.46 5.03
C LEU A 89 25.45 9.68 4.99
N PRO A 90 25.03 10.81 5.60
CA PRO A 90 25.94 11.94 5.80
C PRO A 90 27.15 11.51 6.64
N GLU A 91 28.28 12.15 6.40
CA GLU A 91 29.51 11.91 7.16
C GLU A 91 29.25 12.03 8.67
N GLY A 92 29.72 11.04 9.45
CA GLY A 92 29.54 10.97 10.88
C GLY A 92 28.10 10.80 11.36
N TYR A 93 27.12 10.56 10.45
CA TYR A 93 25.71 10.42 10.85
C TYR A 93 25.48 9.13 11.65
N GLN A 94 26.07 8.01 11.22
CA GLN A 94 26.00 6.73 11.92
C GLN A 94 26.56 6.85 13.35
N ASP A 95 27.73 7.48 13.49
CA ASP A 95 28.36 7.65 14.81
C ASP A 95 27.52 8.52 15.74
N ARG A 96 26.85 9.55 15.21
CA ARG A 96 25.92 10.38 16.00
C ARG A 96 24.72 9.57 16.48
N LEU A 97 24.10 8.76 15.62
CA LEU A 97 22.98 7.92 16.00
C LEU A 97 23.37 6.93 17.09
N PHE A 98 24.52 6.27 16.89
CA PHE A 98 25.00 5.28 17.86
C PHE A 98 25.43 5.90 19.17
N ARG A 99 26.08 7.05 19.16
CA ARG A 99 26.42 7.81 20.37
C ARG A 99 25.17 8.18 21.16
N PHE A 100 24.14 8.67 20.49
CA PHE A 100 22.88 9.03 21.12
C PHE A 100 22.20 7.82 21.77
N TYR A 101 22.20 6.69 21.07
CA TYR A 101 21.77 5.41 21.64
C TYR A 101 22.56 5.05 22.92
N GLN A 102 23.89 5.11 22.86
CA GLN A 102 24.74 4.80 24.01
C GLN A 102 24.50 5.71 25.21
N GLU A 103 24.26 7.00 24.98
CA GLU A 103 23.93 7.95 26.07
C GLU A 103 22.64 7.53 26.79
N LYS A 104 21.64 7.09 26.07
CA LYS A 104 20.38 6.56 26.64
C LYS A 104 20.60 5.25 27.41
N ARG A 105 21.42 4.37 26.90
CA ARG A 105 21.78 3.14 27.62
C ARG A 105 22.53 3.43 28.93
N LYS A 106 23.44 4.40 28.94
CA LYS A 106 24.20 4.81 30.13
C LYS A 106 23.32 5.31 31.29
N VAL A 107 22.17 5.91 30.99
CA VAL A 107 21.21 6.33 32.01
C VAL A 107 20.25 5.20 32.45
N GLY A 108 20.49 3.97 32.01
CA GLY A 108 19.77 2.78 32.46
C GLY A 108 18.51 2.43 31.69
N LEU A 109 18.24 3.09 30.56
CA LEU A 109 17.12 2.72 29.69
C LEU A 109 17.37 1.35 29.03
N SER A 110 16.32 0.54 28.87
CA SER A 110 16.38 -0.70 28.11
C SER A 110 16.75 -0.46 26.65
N PHE A 111 17.15 -1.50 25.90
CA PHE A 111 17.36 -1.39 24.43
C PHE A 111 16.15 -0.77 23.73
N ARG A 112 14.94 -1.27 24.10
CA ARG A 112 13.67 -0.81 23.47
C ARG A 112 13.44 0.69 23.66
N GLU A 113 13.74 1.21 24.83
CA GLU A 113 13.58 2.64 25.13
C GLU A 113 14.70 3.48 24.49
N ALA A 114 15.93 3.00 24.55
CA ALA A 114 17.10 3.73 24.06
C ALA A 114 17.13 3.88 22.52
N ILE A 115 16.53 2.91 21.78
CA ILE A 115 16.55 2.91 20.30
C ILE A 115 15.51 3.86 19.70
N VAL A 116 14.47 4.25 20.44
CA VAL A 116 13.35 5.07 19.94
C VAL A 116 13.82 6.41 19.41
N ASP A 117 14.62 7.14 20.19
CA ASP A 117 15.06 8.49 19.81
C ASP A 117 15.97 8.49 18.57
N PRO A 118 16.99 7.61 18.43
CA PRO A 118 17.74 7.47 17.19
C PRO A 118 16.86 7.14 15.97
N LEU A 119 15.87 6.26 16.12
CA LEU A 119 14.92 5.97 15.03
C LEU A 119 14.05 7.19 14.69
N ALA A 120 13.59 7.93 15.70
CA ALA A 120 12.85 9.17 15.49
C ALA A 120 13.70 10.22 14.75
N MET A 121 14.99 10.35 15.08
CA MET A 121 15.91 11.23 14.34
C MET A 121 16.03 10.87 12.86
N ILE A 122 16.01 9.58 12.52
CA ILE A 122 16.02 9.13 11.12
C ILE A 122 14.70 9.50 10.44
N LEU A 123 13.56 9.18 11.06
CA LEU A 123 12.24 9.35 10.48
C LEU A 123 11.79 10.83 10.41
N THR A 124 12.37 11.72 11.21
CA THR A 124 12.12 13.17 11.14
C THR A 124 13.11 13.89 10.23
N SER A 125 14.11 13.20 9.71
CA SER A 125 15.09 13.78 8.81
C SER A 125 14.46 14.22 7.49
N THR A 126 14.90 15.36 6.95
CA THR A 126 14.52 15.80 5.60
C THR A 126 14.85 14.76 4.51
N ARG A 127 15.88 13.92 4.74
CA ARG A 127 16.25 12.82 3.83
C ARG A 127 15.20 11.71 3.81
N PHE A 128 14.46 11.52 4.89
CA PHE A 128 13.33 10.59 4.94
C PHE A 128 12.04 11.24 4.40
N LEU A 129 11.75 12.47 4.85
CA LEU A 129 10.49 13.15 4.53
C LEU A 129 10.38 13.59 3.06
N TYR A 130 11.51 13.84 2.38
CA TYR A 130 11.53 14.33 1.01
C TYR A 130 12.36 13.43 0.09
N LEU A 131 11.96 13.36 -1.17
CA LEU A 131 12.77 12.76 -2.23
C LEU A 131 13.85 13.76 -2.64
N LEU A 132 14.97 13.72 -1.93
CA LEU A 132 16.11 14.60 -2.21
C LEU A 132 16.99 14.00 -3.32
N GLU A 133 17.28 14.80 -4.33
CA GLU A 133 18.17 14.44 -5.42
C GLU A 133 19.47 15.27 -5.34
N PRO A 134 20.62 14.70 -5.71
CA PRO A 134 21.86 15.44 -5.76
C PRO A 134 21.73 16.67 -6.67
N ARG A 135 22.22 17.82 -6.22
CA ARG A 135 22.24 19.04 -7.03
C ARG A 135 23.67 19.30 -7.50
N GLU A 136 23.91 19.18 -8.79
CA GLU A 136 25.05 19.82 -9.42
C GLU A 136 24.75 21.30 -9.64
N LYS A 137 25.59 22.19 -9.10
CA LYS A 137 25.30 23.63 -8.98
C LYS A 137 25.19 24.40 -10.31
N ALA A 138 25.51 23.82 -11.47
CA ALA A 138 25.68 24.56 -12.71
C ALA A 138 24.94 24.03 -13.95
N ALA A 139 24.22 22.92 -13.91
CA ALA A 139 23.61 22.36 -15.12
C ALA A 139 22.22 22.95 -15.38
N LYS A 140 21.98 23.48 -16.60
CA LYS A 140 20.66 23.92 -17.08
C LYS A 140 19.71 22.73 -17.29
N GLU A 141 20.25 21.60 -17.71
CA GLU A 141 19.51 20.35 -17.87
C GLU A 141 20.08 19.29 -16.92
N ARG A 142 19.23 18.48 -16.36
CA ARG A 142 19.59 17.50 -15.34
C ARG A 142 19.15 16.12 -15.79
N THR A 143 20.12 15.25 -16.00
CA THR A 143 19.86 13.81 -16.05
C THR A 143 19.80 13.25 -14.62
N LEU A 144 18.82 12.41 -14.37
CA LEU A 144 18.73 11.70 -13.10
C LEU A 144 19.80 10.62 -13.04
N ASP A 145 20.45 10.47 -11.90
CA ASP A 145 21.22 9.26 -11.64
C ASP A 145 20.30 8.05 -11.49
N ALA A 146 20.85 6.85 -11.64
CA ALA A 146 20.06 5.62 -11.67
C ALA A 146 19.29 5.35 -10.35
N VAL A 147 19.86 5.72 -9.20
CA VAL A 147 19.19 5.57 -7.90
C VAL A 147 18.05 6.58 -7.76
N SER A 148 18.20 7.80 -8.25
CA SER A 148 17.11 8.77 -8.34
C SER A 148 15.99 8.28 -9.23
N MET A 149 16.36 7.73 -10.40
CA MET A 149 15.38 7.14 -11.32
C MET A 149 14.62 6.00 -10.66
N ALA A 150 15.30 5.06 -10.01
CA ALA A 150 14.68 3.96 -9.29
C ALA A 150 13.68 4.45 -8.24
N ASN A 151 14.09 5.44 -7.44
CA ASN A 151 13.21 6.03 -6.44
C ASN A 151 11.98 6.70 -7.05
N ARG A 152 12.15 7.57 -8.06
CA ARG A 152 11.02 8.22 -8.73
C ARG A 152 10.07 7.20 -9.34
N PHE A 153 10.61 6.21 -10.02
CA PHE A 153 9.87 5.17 -10.70
C PHE A 153 9.01 4.37 -9.73
N SER A 154 9.62 3.93 -8.62
CA SER A 154 8.92 3.16 -7.59
C SER A 154 7.85 3.98 -6.87
N TYR A 155 8.17 5.21 -6.45
CA TYR A 155 7.16 6.04 -5.79
C TYR A 155 6.03 6.47 -6.72
N PHE A 156 6.30 6.65 -8.02
CA PHE A 156 5.28 6.97 -9.01
C PHE A 156 4.31 5.81 -9.23
N LEU A 157 4.84 4.59 -9.43
CA LEU A 157 4.03 3.43 -9.78
C LEU A 157 3.49 2.66 -8.55
N TRP A 158 4.26 2.62 -7.46
CA TRP A 158 3.93 1.78 -6.29
C TRP A 158 3.70 2.57 -5.01
N SER A 159 3.93 3.89 -5.01
CA SER A 159 3.88 4.73 -3.80
C SER A 159 4.74 4.19 -2.65
N SER A 160 5.80 3.47 -2.97
CA SER A 160 6.68 2.76 -2.03
C SER A 160 8.15 2.82 -2.46
N PRO A 161 9.10 2.51 -1.56
CA PRO A 161 10.51 2.42 -1.92
C PRO A 161 10.78 1.37 -2.99
N PRO A 162 11.87 1.53 -3.79
CA PRO A 162 12.27 0.54 -4.79
C PRO A 162 12.52 -0.83 -4.18
N ASP A 163 12.14 -1.86 -4.91
CA ASP A 163 12.45 -3.24 -4.55
C ASP A 163 13.95 -3.58 -4.80
N LYS A 164 14.34 -4.78 -4.38
CA LYS A 164 15.73 -5.24 -4.49
C LYS A 164 16.20 -5.33 -5.94
N GLU A 165 15.30 -5.71 -6.87
CA GLU A 165 15.64 -5.84 -8.29
C GLU A 165 15.91 -4.47 -8.89
N LEU A 166 15.01 -3.51 -8.66
CA LEU A 166 15.16 -2.15 -9.19
C LEU A 166 16.41 -1.46 -8.62
N LEU A 167 16.71 -1.66 -7.33
CA LEU A 167 17.92 -1.14 -6.70
C LEU A 167 19.17 -1.77 -7.29
N LYS A 168 19.20 -3.09 -7.50
CA LYS A 168 20.33 -3.79 -8.11
C LYS A 168 20.63 -3.26 -9.52
N LEU A 169 19.61 -3.04 -10.34
CA LEU A 169 19.76 -2.47 -11.68
C LEU A 169 20.27 -1.02 -11.63
N ALA A 170 19.81 -0.25 -10.63
CA ALA A 170 20.27 1.13 -10.43
C ALA A 170 21.73 1.19 -9.97
N GLU A 171 22.12 0.37 -8.99
CA GLU A 171 23.50 0.28 -8.49
C GLU A 171 24.47 -0.23 -9.56
N GLY A 172 24.02 -1.13 -10.44
CA GLY A 172 24.78 -1.63 -11.59
C GLY A 172 24.82 -0.66 -12.79
N GLY A 173 24.13 0.47 -12.74
CA GLY A 173 24.05 1.44 -13.86
C GLY A 173 23.21 0.98 -15.05
N GLU A 174 22.54 -0.18 -14.96
CA GLU A 174 21.78 -0.77 -16.05
C GLU A 174 20.39 -0.12 -16.21
N LEU A 175 19.82 0.42 -15.13
CA LEU A 175 18.43 0.92 -15.09
C LEU A 175 18.17 2.05 -16.10
N LEU A 176 19.17 2.86 -16.42
CA LEU A 176 19.01 3.99 -17.35
C LEU A 176 19.04 3.57 -18.83
N LYS A 177 19.31 2.30 -19.13
CA LYS A 177 19.18 1.78 -20.51
C LYS A 177 17.71 1.70 -20.89
N PRO A 178 17.30 2.28 -22.06
CA PRO A 178 15.88 2.33 -22.43
C PRO A 178 15.17 0.99 -22.38
N ALA A 179 15.76 -0.07 -22.92
CA ALA A 179 15.15 -1.40 -22.92
C ALA A 179 14.98 -1.99 -21.50
N VAL A 180 15.92 -1.71 -20.57
CA VAL A 180 15.82 -2.16 -19.19
C VAL A 180 14.73 -1.37 -18.46
N LEU A 181 14.66 -0.05 -18.71
CA LEU A 181 13.64 0.80 -18.12
C LEU A 181 12.23 0.37 -18.56
N GLU A 182 12.05 0.08 -19.85
CA GLU A 182 10.79 -0.43 -20.41
C GLU A 182 10.40 -1.77 -19.77
N GLN A 183 11.32 -2.73 -19.71
CA GLN A 183 11.09 -4.01 -19.05
C GLN A 183 10.68 -3.85 -17.58
N GLN A 184 11.32 -2.92 -16.85
CA GLN A 184 10.95 -2.65 -15.46
C GLN A 184 9.59 -1.94 -15.36
N LEU A 185 9.23 -1.08 -16.32
CA LEU A 185 7.90 -0.47 -16.41
C LEU A 185 6.82 -1.54 -16.50
N ASP A 186 6.96 -2.46 -17.46
CA ASP A 186 5.99 -3.54 -17.66
C ASP A 186 5.86 -4.40 -16.40
N ARG A 187 6.99 -4.87 -15.86
CA ARG A 187 7.00 -5.64 -14.61
C ARG A 187 6.29 -4.92 -13.46
N MET A 188 6.53 -3.62 -13.35
CA MET A 188 5.97 -2.82 -12.25
C MET A 188 4.48 -2.55 -12.44
N LEU A 189 4.02 -2.35 -13.66
CA LEU A 189 2.58 -2.19 -13.98
C LEU A 189 1.80 -3.48 -13.79
N ASP A 190 2.41 -4.64 -14.01
CA ASP A 190 1.80 -5.95 -13.77
C ASP A 190 1.70 -6.30 -12.28
N SER A 191 2.50 -5.65 -11.45
CA SER A 191 2.49 -5.88 -10.00
C SER A 191 1.18 -5.39 -9.37
N PRO A 192 0.64 -6.10 -8.35
CA PRO A 192 -0.46 -5.59 -7.53
C PRO A 192 -0.20 -4.24 -6.86
N LEU A 193 1.06 -3.89 -6.64
CA LEU A 193 1.45 -2.59 -6.07
C LEU A 193 1.10 -1.42 -6.99
N ALA A 194 0.98 -1.65 -8.32
CA ALA A 194 0.57 -0.64 -9.29
C ALA A 194 -0.88 -0.16 -9.10
N ASP A 195 -1.70 -0.90 -8.37
CA ASP A 195 -3.06 -0.46 -8.05
C ASP A 195 -3.06 0.88 -7.30
N GLN A 196 -1.96 1.20 -6.58
CA GLN A 196 -1.79 2.52 -5.95
C GLN A 196 -1.68 3.64 -6.98
N PHE A 197 -0.97 3.42 -8.09
CA PHE A 197 -0.88 4.37 -9.20
C PHE A 197 -2.25 4.59 -9.86
N PHE A 198 -2.93 3.52 -10.26
CA PHE A 198 -4.22 3.62 -10.93
C PHE A 198 -5.26 4.33 -10.06
N LYS A 199 -5.38 3.92 -8.80
CA LYS A 199 -6.28 4.54 -7.84
C LYS A 199 -5.89 5.99 -7.55
N GLY A 200 -4.61 6.25 -7.29
CA GLY A 200 -4.11 7.58 -6.94
C GLY A 200 -4.31 8.58 -8.08
N PHE A 201 -3.94 8.19 -9.31
CA PHE A 201 -4.10 9.04 -10.49
C PHE A 201 -5.58 9.38 -10.74
N MET A 202 -6.44 8.36 -10.83
CA MET A 202 -7.85 8.57 -11.11
C MET A 202 -8.56 9.34 -9.99
N SER A 203 -8.23 9.05 -8.72
CA SER A 203 -8.83 9.78 -7.59
C SER A 203 -8.50 11.27 -7.61
N GLN A 204 -7.27 11.63 -7.97
CA GLN A 204 -6.85 13.04 -8.05
C GLN A 204 -7.41 13.73 -9.30
N TRP A 205 -7.34 13.09 -10.44
CA TRP A 205 -7.76 13.67 -11.70
C TRP A 205 -9.28 13.88 -11.77
N THR A 206 -10.06 12.88 -11.35
CA THR A 206 -11.53 12.91 -11.41
C THR A 206 -12.20 13.35 -10.10
N HIS A 207 -11.41 13.70 -9.07
CA HIS A 207 -11.90 14.09 -7.74
C HIS A 207 -12.80 13.05 -7.08
N LEU A 208 -12.46 11.75 -7.20
CA LEU A 208 -13.21 10.65 -6.59
C LEU A 208 -13.27 10.73 -5.05
N ASP A 209 -12.36 11.46 -4.42
CA ASP A 209 -12.38 11.79 -2.99
C ASP A 209 -13.64 12.58 -2.58
N ARG A 210 -14.20 13.36 -3.51
CA ARG A 210 -15.42 14.15 -3.29
C ARG A 210 -16.71 13.40 -3.62
N PHE A 211 -16.60 12.18 -4.13
CA PHE A 211 -17.76 11.40 -4.58
C PHE A 211 -18.79 11.18 -3.48
N ASP A 212 -18.36 11.02 -2.22
CA ASP A 212 -19.26 10.86 -1.07
C ASP A 212 -20.01 12.14 -0.69
N SER A 213 -19.46 13.30 -1.04
CA SER A 213 -20.07 14.61 -0.77
C SER A 213 -21.08 15.04 -1.83
N LEU A 214 -21.22 14.28 -2.92
CA LEU A 214 -22.17 14.61 -3.98
C LEU A 214 -23.61 14.46 -3.48
N THR A 215 -24.37 15.54 -3.54
CA THR A 215 -25.82 15.51 -3.29
C THR A 215 -26.50 14.97 -4.55
N LEU A 216 -26.76 13.68 -4.56
CA LEU A 216 -27.43 13.03 -5.68
C LEU A 216 -28.94 13.15 -5.53
N ASN A 217 -29.65 13.41 -6.63
CA ASN A 217 -31.09 13.46 -6.63
C ASN A 217 -31.69 12.09 -6.33
N SER A 218 -32.26 11.94 -5.14
CA SER A 218 -32.81 10.65 -4.66
C SER A 218 -33.96 10.12 -5.55
N LYS A 219 -34.62 10.98 -6.32
CA LYS A 219 -35.67 10.56 -7.26
C LYS A 219 -35.12 9.89 -8.51
N LEU A 220 -33.88 10.24 -8.91
CA LEU A 220 -33.20 9.63 -10.06
C LEU A 220 -32.42 8.36 -9.66
N LEU A 221 -32.12 8.21 -8.38
CA LEU A 221 -31.35 7.09 -7.84
C LEU A 221 -32.22 6.25 -6.90
N LEU A 222 -33.44 5.92 -7.32
CA LEU A 222 -34.23 4.85 -6.72
C LEU A 222 -33.36 3.57 -6.69
N HIS A 223 -33.08 3.05 -5.52
CA HIS A 223 -32.20 1.87 -5.30
C HIS A 223 -30.70 2.16 -5.19
N ARG A 224 -30.29 3.36 -4.73
CA ARG A 224 -28.91 3.60 -4.33
C ARG A 224 -28.53 2.66 -3.17
N THR A 225 -27.59 1.77 -3.42
CA THR A 225 -26.97 0.92 -2.38
C THR A 225 -25.51 1.31 -2.21
N ASP A 226 -24.91 1.01 -1.06
CA ASP A 226 -23.47 1.24 -0.83
C ASP A 226 -22.64 0.45 -1.84
N GLY A 227 -23.05 -0.75 -2.23
CA GLY A 227 -22.39 -1.54 -3.27
C GLY A 227 -22.39 -0.85 -4.64
N MET A 228 -23.49 -0.17 -5.02
CA MET A 228 -23.53 0.60 -6.26
C MET A 228 -22.57 1.80 -6.24
N ILE A 229 -22.50 2.51 -5.10
CA ILE A 229 -21.58 3.65 -4.94
C ILE A 229 -20.13 3.20 -5.02
N GLN A 230 -19.79 2.09 -4.38
CA GLN A 230 -18.44 1.53 -4.44
C GLN A 230 -18.08 1.08 -5.86
N ALA A 231 -19.01 0.43 -6.55
CA ALA A 231 -18.81 0.02 -7.94
C ALA A 231 -18.62 1.22 -8.87
N ALA A 232 -19.45 2.26 -8.75
CA ALA A 232 -19.33 3.49 -9.55
C ALA A 232 -18.02 4.25 -9.29
N ARG A 233 -17.47 4.16 -8.06
CA ARG A 233 -16.15 4.72 -7.74
C ARG A 233 -15.02 3.89 -8.33
N GLN A 234 -15.17 2.58 -8.39
CA GLN A 234 -14.16 1.67 -8.91
C GLN A 234 -14.10 1.66 -10.44
N GLU A 235 -15.22 1.89 -11.12
CA GLU A 235 -15.32 1.88 -12.58
C GLU A 235 -14.23 2.70 -13.31
N PRO A 236 -14.03 4.01 -13.03
CA PRO A 236 -13.02 4.79 -13.71
C PRO A 236 -11.59 4.32 -13.40
N ILE A 237 -11.37 3.72 -12.23
CA ILE A 237 -10.07 3.16 -11.85
C ILE A 237 -9.77 1.92 -12.69
N GLU A 238 -10.71 0.98 -12.80
CA GLU A 238 -10.56 -0.22 -13.62
C GLU A 238 -10.48 0.12 -15.11
N PHE A 239 -11.24 1.11 -15.57
CA PHE A 239 -11.15 1.61 -16.93
C PHE A 239 -9.73 2.13 -17.25
N PHE A 240 -9.19 2.98 -16.42
CA PHE A 240 -7.83 3.51 -16.60
C PHE A 240 -6.77 2.41 -16.51
N LYS A 241 -6.92 1.47 -15.58
CA LYS A 241 -6.05 0.31 -15.42
C LYS A 241 -6.02 -0.55 -16.70
N THR A 242 -7.17 -0.77 -17.31
CA THR A 242 -7.31 -1.49 -18.60
C THR A 242 -6.62 -0.72 -19.73
N LEU A 243 -6.86 0.59 -19.85
CA LEU A 243 -6.18 1.41 -20.85
C LEU A 243 -4.66 1.31 -20.79
N VAL A 244 -4.11 1.38 -19.57
CA VAL A 244 -2.64 1.35 -19.39
C VAL A 244 -2.10 -0.06 -19.64
N ARG A 245 -2.72 -1.11 -19.08
CA ARG A 245 -2.23 -2.49 -19.20
C ARG A 245 -2.33 -3.05 -20.63
N GLU A 246 -3.37 -2.67 -21.34
CA GLU A 246 -3.58 -3.10 -22.73
C GLU A 246 -3.00 -2.11 -23.76
N ASN A 247 -2.30 -1.07 -23.26
CA ASN A 247 -1.70 -0.01 -24.09
C ASN A 247 -2.69 0.58 -25.10
N LEU A 248 -3.92 0.85 -24.65
CA LEU A 248 -4.97 1.43 -25.48
C LEU A 248 -4.77 2.94 -25.66
N PRO A 249 -5.29 3.53 -26.74
CA PRO A 249 -5.15 4.96 -26.99
C PRO A 249 -5.69 5.81 -25.85
N ALA A 250 -4.93 6.83 -25.42
CA ALA A 250 -5.36 7.76 -24.37
C ALA A 250 -6.64 8.54 -24.72
N ALA A 251 -6.99 8.62 -26.02
CA ALA A 251 -8.25 9.22 -26.49
C ALA A 251 -9.49 8.54 -25.87
N ASN A 252 -9.40 7.25 -25.51
CA ASN A 252 -10.47 6.53 -24.81
C ASN A 252 -10.82 7.12 -23.44
N LEU A 253 -9.96 7.94 -22.85
CA LEU A 253 -10.31 8.68 -21.61
C LEU A 253 -11.39 9.75 -21.83
N ILE A 254 -11.64 10.15 -23.09
CA ILE A 254 -12.61 11.17 -23.45
C ILE A 254 -13.76 10.57 -24.25
N ASP A 255 -13.43 9.70 -25.21
CA ASP A 255 -14.39 9.06 -26.10
C ASP A 255 -14.01 7.59 -26.27
N SER A 256 -14.81 6.70 -25.70
CA SER A 256 -14.58 5.27 -25.68
C SER A 256 -15.81 4.49 -26.10
N ASP A 257 -15.59 3.42 -26.82
CA ASP A 257 -16.62 2.46 -27.28
C ASP A 257 -16.85 1.30 -26.29
N PHE A 258 -16.17 1.30 -25.15
CA PHE A 258 -16.34 0.32 -24.09
C PHE A 258 -16.42 0.95 -22.69
N VAL A 259 -16.94 0.19 -21.74
CA VAL A 259 -17.01 0.54 -20.32
C VAL A 259 -16.53 -0.63 -19.48
N MET A 260 -16.06 -0.37 -18.27
CA MET A 260 -15.70 -1.40 -17.31
C MET A 260 -16.81 -1.54 -16.27
N VAL A 261 -17.48 -2.68 -16.22
CA VAL A 261 -18.60 -2.90 -15.30
C VAL A 261 -18.45 -4.18 -14.50
N ASN A 262 -18.94 -4.16 -13.27
CA ASN A 262 -19.28 -5.38 -12.54
C ASN A 262 -20.80 -5.65 -12.65
N GLY A 263 -21.30 -6.76 -12.11
CA GLY A 263 -22.71 -7.12 -12.21
C GLY A 263 -23.67 -6.05 -11.66
N VAL A 264 -23.24 -5.30 -10.63
CA VAL A 264 -24.06 -4.21 -10.04
C VAL A 264 -24.22 -3.05 -11.03
N LEU A 265 -23.15 -2.62 -11.68
CA LEU A 265 -23.18 -1.57 -12.69
C LEU A 265 -23.81 -2.04 -14.00
N ALA A 266 -23.53 -3.27 -14.42
CA ALA A 266 -24.15 -3.87 -15.60
C ALA A 266 -25.68 -3.88 -15.49
N MET A 267 -26.22 -4.24 -14.32
CA MET A 267 -27.65 -4.12 -14.06
C MET A 267 -28.17 -2.69 -14.18
N LYS A 268 -27.41 -1.73 -13.64
CA LYS A 268 -27.79 -0.31 -13.67
C LYS A 268 -27.75 0.28 -15.08
N TYR A 269 -26.81 -0.16 -15.91
CA TYR A 269 -26.64 0.29 -17.29
C TYR A 269 -27.51 -0.48 -18.30
N GLY A 270 -28.31 -1.45 -17.83
CA GLY A 270 -29.12 -2.30 -18.71
C GLY A 270 -28.33 -3.37 -19.45
N LEU A 271 -27.16 -3.72 -18.93
CA LEU A 271 -26.23 -4.72 -19.50
C LEU A 271 -26.25 -6.05 -18.75
N ALA A 272 -27.23 -6.29 -17.88
CA ALA A 272 -27.29 -7.47 -17.02
C ALA A 272 -27.34 -8.80 -17.80
N GLU A 273 -27.90 -8.81 -19.00
CA GLU A 273 -27.90 -9.97 -19.90
C GLU A 273 -26.53 -10.28 -20.47
N VAL A 274 -25.64 -9.26 -20.55
CA VAL A 274 -24.29 -9.38 -21.10
C VAL A 274 -23.30 -9.80 -20.02
N TYR A 275 -23.46 -9.26 -18.81
CA TYR A 275 -22.57 -9.54 -17.70
C TYR A 275 -23.26 -9.41 -16.34
N ALA A 276 -23.01 -10.39 -15.46
CA ALA A 276 -23.59 -10.44 -14.09
C ALA A 276 -22.55 -10.83 -13.02
N GLY A 277 -21.25 -10.83 -13.34
CA GLY A 277 -20.17 -11.22 -12.42
C GLY A 277 -19.78 -10.12 -11.41
N ASP A 278 -19.11 -10.50 -10.33
CA ASP A 278 -18.66 -9.56 -9.29
C ASP A 278 -17.40 -8.79 -9.69
N ALA A 279 -16.54 -9.38 -10.53
CA ALA A 279 -15.35 -8.70 -11.03
C ALA A 279 -15.71 -7.65 -12.11
N PHE A 280 -14.85 -6.65 -12.28
CA PHE A 280 -14.97 -5.72 -13.41
C PHE A 280 -14.50 -6.40 -14.72
N LYS A 281 -15.23 -6.13 -15.78
CA LYS A 281 -14.93 -6.62 -17.13
C LYS A 281 -15.30 -5.55 -18.17
#